data_65da2ceaf28be7a0e5cf0b74cdc66d7c
#
_entry.id   65da2ceaf28be7a0e5cf0b74cdc66d7c
#
_cell.length_a   1.000
_cell.length_b   1.000
_cell.length_c   1.000
_cell.angle_alpha   90.00
_cell.angle_beta   90.00
_cell.angle_gamma   90.00
#
_symmetry.space_group_name_H-M   'P 1'
#
loop_
_entity.id
_entity.type
_entity.pdbx_description
1 polymer ?
#
loop_
_entity_poly.entity_id
_entity_poly.type
_entity_poly.pdbx_seq_one_letter_code
_entity_poly.pdbx_strand_id
1 'polypeptide(L)'
;GPSDYVPWLKDRKWAQIRVEGTTFGDVPLNIELKLEVWDSPNSAGVVIDAVRCAKLAIDNNIGGALLAPSAYFMKSPPIQYHDDEAREMVEGFIRETAAQRSAAPVPTDD
;
A
#
# COMPACT_ATOMS: atom_id res chain seq x y z
N GLY A 1 17.73 -6.91 3.56
CA GLY A 1 18.15 -8.20 4.16
C GLY A 1 18.24 -9.30 3.12
N PRO A 2 18.90 -10.42 3.43
CA PRO A 2 18.99 -11.54 2.51
C PRO A 2 17.62 -12.16 2.27
N SER A 3 17.32 -12.45 1.03
CA SER A 3 16.14 -13.19 0.62
C SER A 3 16.50 -14.20 -0.45
N ASP A 4 15.89 -15.38 -0.36
CA ASP A 4 16.10 -16.46 -1.29
C ASP A 4 14.79 -16.82 -1.98
N TYR A 5 14.92 -17.18 -3.26
CA TYR A 5 13.84 -17.81 -3.99
C TYR A 5 13.79 -19.30 -3.67
N VAL A 6 12.66 -19.75 -3.12
CA VAL A 6 12.43 -21.14 -2.75
C VAL A 6 11.28 -21.71 -3.58
N PRO A 7 11.58 -22.45 -4.68
CA PRO A 7 10.58 -22.88 -5.67
C PRO A 7 9.40 -23.66 -5.10
N TRP A 8 9.62 -24.51 -4.11
CA TRP A 8 8.57 -25.34 -3.52
C TRP A 8 7.58 -24.56 -2.65
N LEU A 9 7.91 -23.33 -2.23
CA LEU A 9 6.97 -22.44 -1.55
C LEU A 9 5.87 -21.92 -2.48
N LYS A 10 6.14 -21.88 -3.79
CA LYS A 10 5.22 -21.31 -4.81
C LYS A 10 4.84 -19.87 -4.47
N ASP A 11 3.55 -19.62 -4.23
CA ASP A 11 3.00 -18.28 -3.88
C ASP A 11 3.19 -17.90 -2.40
N ARG A 12 3.67 -18.81 -1.56
CA ARG A 12 3.92 -18.56 -0.14
C ARG A 12 5.21 -17.80 0.06
N LYS A 13 5.18 -16.83 0.96
CA LYS A 13 6.33 -16.07 1.40
C LYS A 13 6.47 -16.19 2.91
N TRP A 14 7.65 -16.52 3.39
CA TRP A 14 7.96 -16.61 4.81
C TRP A 14 8.97 -15.54 5.21
N ALA A 15 8.75 -14.94 6.37
CA ALA A 15 9.74 -14.14 7.07
C ALA A 15 9.87 -14.65 8.50
N GLN A 16 11.10 -14.81 8.98
CA GLN A 16 11.40 -15.10 10.36
C GLN A 16 12.29 -14.00 10.91
N ILE A 17 11.86 -13.39 12.00
CA ILE A 17 12.57 -12.32 12.66
C ILE A 17 12.85 -12.74 14.10
N ARG A 18 14.12 -12.69 14.50
CA ARG A 18 14.54 -12.88 15.87
C ARG A 18 15.27 -11.63 16.35
N VAL A 19 14.86 -11.12 17.47
CA VAL A 19 15.51 -9.99 18.15
C VAL A 19 15.94 -10.46 19.54
N GLU A 20 17.20 -10.28 19.84
CA GLU A 20 17.79 -10.56 21.15
C GLU A 20 18.22 -9.25 21.80
N GLY A 21 17.89 -9.08 23.05
CA GLY A 21 18.22 -7.88 23.81
C GLY A 21 18.21 -8.15 25.31
N THR A 22 18.26 -7.07 26.06
CA THR A 22 18.17 -7.12 27.53
C THR A 22 17.12 -6.14 28.03
N THR A 23 16.53 -6.46 29.17
CA THR A 23 15.64 -5.60 29.93
C THR A 23 16.34 -5.04 31.16
N PHE A 24 15.56 -4.43 32.05
CA PHE A 24 16.05 -3.94 33.33
C PHE A 24 16.81 -5.03 34.09
N GLY A 25 17.99 -4.66 34.64
CA GLY A 25 18.85 -5.58 35.36
C GLY A 25 19.61 -6.59 34.48
N ASP A 26 19.81 -6.25 33.20
CA ASP A 26 20.51 -7.09 32.21
C ASP A 26 19.86 -8.47 32.00
N VAL A 27 18.56 -8.57 32.26
CA VAL A 27 17.81 -9.80 32.05
C VAL A 27 17.58 -10.00 30.55
N PRO A 28 17.92 -11.18 29.97
CA PRO A 28 17.71 -11.45 28.57
C PRO A 28 16.24 -11.31 28.14
N LEU A 29 16.01 -10.69 26.99
CA LEU A 29 14.72 -10.60 26.30
C LEU A 29 14.88 -11.08 24.87
N ASN A 30 14.05 -12.03 24.45
CA ASN A 30 14.04 -12.53 23.09
C ASN A 30 12.64 -12.37 22.49
N ILE A 31 12.59 -11.93 21.24
CA ILE A 31 11.38 -11.85 20.45
C ILE A 31 11.57 -12.71 19.22
N GLU A 32 10.59 -13.55 18.93
CA GLU A 32 10.53 -14.31 17.69
C GLU A 32 9.20 -14.02 17.00
N LEU A 33 9.26 -13.70 15.69
CA LEU A 33 8.11 -13.49 14.85
C LEU A 33 8.26 -14.29 13.57
N LYS A 34 7.24 -15.07 13.22
CA LYS A 34 7.11 -15.73 11.93
C LYS A 34 5.91 -15.13 11.21
N LEU A 35 6.15 -14.66 9.98
CA LEU A 35 5.11 -14.27 9.05
C LEU A 35 5.06 -15.30 7.93
N GLU A 36 3.87 -15.78 7.60
CA GLU A 36 3.60 -16.62 6.44
C GLU A 36 2.40 -16.06 5.70
N VAL A 37 2.60 -15.72 4.43
CA VAL A 37 1.55 -15.14 3.58
C VAL A 37 1.52 -15.83 2.22
N TRP A 38 0.35 -15.86 1.60
CA TRP A 38 0.19 -16.10 0.17
C TRP A 38 0.27 -14.75 -0.53
N ASP A 39 1.32 -14.56 -1.33
CA ASP A 39 1.70 -13.25 -1.87
C ASP A 39 0.63 -12.68 -2.82
N SER A 40 0.08 -13.50 -3.69
CA SER A 40 -0.92 -13.06 -4.67
C SER A 40 -2.22 -12.57 -4.03
N PRO A 41 -2.89 -13.31 -3.12
CA PRO A 41 -4.05 -12.77 -2.40
C PRO A 41 -3.72 -11.55 -1.54
N ASN A 42 -2.54 -11.53 -0.93
CA ASN A 42 -2.11 -10.42 -0.10
C ASN A 42 -1.93 -9.12 -0.91
N SER A 43 -1.36 -9.21 -2.12
CA SER A 43 -1.19 -8.07 -3.01
C SER A 43 -2.45 -7.66 -3.75
N ALA A 44 -3.41 -8.56 -3.94
CA ALA A 44 -4.65 -8.31 -4.68
C ALA A 44 -5.45 -7.14 -4.08
N GLY A 45 -5.53 -7.03 -2.76
CA GLY A 45 -6.21 -5.93 -2.08
C GLY A 45 -5.60 -4.57 -2.43
N VAL A 46 -4.28 -4.47 -2.40
CA VAL A 46 -3.55 -3.24 -2.76
C VAL A 46 -3.74 -2.91 -4.25
N VAL A 47 -3.68 -3.91 -5.13
CA VAL A 47 -3.89 -3.73 -6.58
C VAL A 47 -5.28 -3.20 -6.87
N ILE A 48 -6.32 -3.71 -6.21
CA ILE A 48 -7.70 -3.23 -6.37
C ILE A 48 -7.79 -1.74 -6.01
N ASP A 49 -7.23 -1.32 -4.90
CA ASP A 49 -7.26 0.08 -4.49
C ASP A 49 -6.43 0.98 -5.42
N ALA A 50 -5.28 0.51 -5.90
CA ALA A 50 -4.49 1.22 -6.90
C ALA A 50 -5.26 1.42 -8.21
N VAL A 51 -5.96 0.39 -8.69
CA VAL A 51 -6.80 0.47 -9.91
C VAL A 51 -7.97 1.43 -9.70
N ARG A 52 -8.60 1.42 -8.53
CA ARG A 52 -9.69 2.37 -8.20
C ARG A 52 -9.19 3.82 -8.20
N CYS A 53 -8.02 4.08 -7.62
CA CYS A 53 -7.41 5.40 -7.66
C CYS A 53 -7.06 5.84 -9.10
N ALA A 54 -6.52 4.93 -9.91
CA ALA A 54 -6.25 5.19 -11.32
C ALA A 54 -7.54 5.53 -12.11
N LYS A 55 -8.63 4.82 -11.83
CA LYS A 55 -9.95 5.12 -12.44
C LYS A 55 -10.46 6.49 -12.04
N LEU A 56 -10.36 6.86 -10.75
CA LEU A 56 -10.71 8.20 -10.29
C LEU A 56 -9.90 9.29 -10.99
N ALA A 57 -8.59 9.06 -11.18
CA ALA A 57 -7.74 10.00 -11.90
C ALA A 57 -8.16 10.18 -13.36
N ILE A 58 -8.45 9.08 -14.06
CA ILE A 58 -8.92 9.10 -15.46
C ILE A 58 -10.24 9.89 -15.55
N ASP A 59 -11.20 9.60 -14.67
CA ASP A 59 -12.52 10.24 -14.68
C ASP A 59 -12.44 11.75 -14.40
N ASN A 60 -11.39 12.21 -13.75
CA ASN A 60 -11.16 13.62 -13.43
C ASN A 60 -10.07 14.28 -14.31
N ASN A 61 -9.63 13.62 -15.39
CA ASN A 61 -8.59 14.11 -16.30
C ASN A 61 -7.26 14.44 -15.59
N ILE A 62 -6.93 13.70 -14.54
CA ILE A 62 -5.66 13.84 -13.81
C ILE A 62 -4.63 12.92 -14.46
N GLY A 63 -3.60 13.50 -15.06
CA GLY A 63 -2.49 12.78 -15.69
C GLY A 63 -1.22 12.81 -14.84
N GLY A 64 -0.23 12.03 -15.28
CA GLY A 64 1.07 11.94 -14.63
C GLY A 64 1.08 10.98 -13.43
N ALA A 65 2.12 11.09 -12.59
CA ALA A 65 2.27 10.27 -11.40
C ALA A 65 1.26 10.69 -10.32
N LEU A 66 0.48 9.74 -9.83
CA LEU A 66 -0.45 9.95 -8.71
C LEU A 66 0.35 9.88 -7.40
N LEU A 67 0.84 11.01 -6.91
CA LEU A 67 1.78 11.05 -5.77
C LEU A 67 1.19 10.41 -4.51
N ALA A 68 -0.05 10.74 -4.15
CA ALA A 68 -0.70 10.21 -2.96
C ALA A 68 -0.91 8.69 -3.02
N PRO A 69 -1.56 8.10 -4.05
CA PRO A 69 -1.67 6.66 -4.18
C PRO A 69 -0.32 5.96 -4.28
N SER A 70 0.65 6.54 -4.99
CA SER A 70 1.99 5.95 -5.11
C SER A 70 2.72 5.90 -3.77
N ALA A 71 2.65 6.96 -2.98
CA ALA A 71 3.29 7.02 -1.67
C ALA A 71 2.72 6.00 -0.68
N TYR A 72 1.43 5.71 -0.75
CA TYR A 72 0.76 4.80 0.18
C TYR A 72 0.81 3.34 -0.27
N PHE A 73 0.70 3.07 -1.58
CA PHE A 73 0.58 1.70 -2.09
C PHE A 73 1.87 1.12 -2.66
N MET A 74 2.82 1.94 -3.09
CA MET A 74 3.96 1.45 -3.87
C MET A 74 5.24 1.40 -3.04
N LYS A 75 6.04 0.36 -3.30
CA LYS A 75 7.34 0.17 -2.64
C LYS A 75 8.35 1.28 -2.94
N SER A 76 8.30 1.83 -4.14
CA SER A 76 9.24 2.87 -4.61
C SER A 76 8.45 4.02 -5.24
N PRO A 77 7.78 4.85 -4.45
CA PRO A 77 7.03 5.99 -4.95
C PRO A 77 7.97 7.09 -5.48
N PRO A 78 7.49 8.00 -6.33
CA PRO A 78 8.28 9.15 -6.78
C PRO A 78 8.75 10.04 -5.62
N ILE A 79 7.94 10.18 -4.58
CA ILE A 79 8.26 10.89 -3.34
C ILE A 79 7.87 10.00 -2.16
N GLN A 80 8.78 9.81 -1.23
CA GLN A 80 8.52 9.05 0.00
C GLN A 80 7.99 9.98 1.08
N TYR A 81 6.86 9.59 1.69
CA TYR A 81 6.25 10.26 2.84
C TYR A 81 6.19 9.30 4.03
N HIS A 82 5.94 9.81 5.22
CA HIS A 82 5.60 8.97 6.37
C HIS A 82 4.24 8.30 6.14
N ASP A 83 4.03 7.13 6.73
CA ASP A 83 2.86 6.30 6.48
C ASP A 83 1.54 7.03 6.80
N ASP A 84 1.50 7.75 7.92
CA ASP A 84 0.31 8.51 8.32
C ASP A 84 -0.01 9.64 7.34
N GLU A 85 1.03 10.37 6.91
CA GLU A 85 0.90 11.43 5.92
C GLU A 85 0.44 10.89 4.56
N ALA A 86 1.06 9.79 4.09
CA ALA A 86 0.67 9.15 2.84
C ALA A 86 -0.79 8.67 2.87
N ARG A 87 -1.25 8.15 4.01
CA ARG A 87 -2.64 7.75 4.21
C ARG A 87 -3.58 8.94 4.11
N GLU A 88 -3.30 10.03 4.82
CA GLU A 88 -4.12 11.25 4.76
C GLU A 88 -4.20 11.84 3.34
N MET A 89 -3.08 11.80 2.60
CA MET A 89 -3.03 12.24 1.22
C MET A 89 -3.95 11.40 0.31
N VAL A 90 -3.96 10.07 0.46
CA VAL A 90 -4.85 9.18 -0.31
C VAL A 90 -6.32 9.45 0.03
N GLU A 91 -6.64 9.58 1.31
CA GLU A 91 -8.01 9.92 1.75
C GLU A 91 -8.46 11.28 1.19
N GLY A 92 -7.56 12.26 1.15
CA GLY A 92 -7.79 13.56 0.51
C GLY A 92 -8.06 13.41 -0.99
N PHE A 93 -7.20 12.70 -1.70
CA PHE A 93 -7.36 12.43 -3.13
C PHE A 93 -8.71 11.78 -3.46
N ILE A 94 -9.13 10.78 -2.67
CA ILE A 94 -10.42 10.11 -2.88
C ILE A 94 -11.58 11.07 -2.66
N ARG A 95 -11.57 11.87 -1.59
CA ARG A 95 -12.65 12.84 -1.32
C ARG A 95 -12.78 13.89 -2.40
N GLU A 96 -11.68 14.47 -2.84
CA GLU A 96 -11.65 15.52 -3.86
C GLU A 96 -12.15 15.02 -5.21
N THR A 97 -11.65 13.86 -5.66
CA THR A 97 -12.04 13.28 -6.95
C THR A 97 -13.48 12.76 -6.94
N ALA A 98 -13.99 12.24 -5.83
CA ALA A 98 -15.38 11.83 -5.70
C ALA A 98 -16.34 13.04 -5.71
N ALA A 99 -15.98 14.15 -5.08
CA ALA A 99 -16.79 15.38 -5.07
C ALA A 99 -16.92 15.99 -6.48
N GLN A 100 -15.83 16.00 -7.26
CA GLN A 100 -15.85 16.48 -8.64
C GLN A 100 -16.79 15.66 -9.54
N ARG A 101 -16.79 14.33 -9.35
CA ARG A 101 -17.70 13.44 -10.10
C ARG A 101 -19.18 13.71 -9.80
N SER A 102 -19.51 14.05 -8.56
CA SER A 102 -20.89 14.37 -8.15
C SER A 102 -21.37 15.72 -8.68
N ALA A 103 -20.44 16.63 -9.00
CA ALA A 103 -20.72 17.94 -9.52
C ALA A 103 -20.82 18.01 -11.07
N ALA A 104 -20.40 16.93 -11.77
CA ALA A 104 -20.47 16.87 -13.22
C ALA A 104 -21.93 16.74 -13.68
N PRO A 105 -22.41 17.55 -14.64
CA PRO A 105 -23.76 17.43 -15.18
C PRO A 105 -23.94 16.06 -15.85
N VAL A 106 -25.07 15.42 -15.59
CA VAL A 106 -25.47 14.18 -16.28
C VAL A 106 -25.60 14.51 -17.77
N PRO A 107 -24.93 13.75 -18.68
CA PRO A 107 -25.14 13.92 -20.09
C PRO A 107 -26.64 13.72 -20.39
N THR A 108 -27.29 14.73 -20.93
CA THR A 108 -28.63 14.58 -21.50
C THR A 108 -28.43 13.92 -22.84
N ASP A 109 -28.83 12.64 -22.95
CA ASP A 109 -28.98 11.96 -24.23
C ASP A 109 -30.12 12.68 -25.01
N ASP A 110 -29.75 13.49 -25.99
CA ASP A 110 -30.65 13.97 -27.07
C ASP A 110 -30.61 12.99 -28.23
#